data_57c024264aee70e07b83743270c06546
#
_entry.id   57c024264aee70e07b83743270c06546
#
_cell.length_a   1.000
_cell.length_b   1.000
_cell.length_c   1.000
_cell.angle_alpha   90.00
_cell.angle_beta   90.00
_cell.angle_gamma   90.00
#
_symmetry.space_group_name_H-M   'P 1'
#
loop_
_entity.id
_entity.type
_entity.pdbx_description
1 polymer ?
#
loop_
_entity_poly.entity_id
_entity_poly.type
_entity_poly.pdbx_seq_one_letter_code
_entity_poly.pdbx_strand_id
1 'polypeptide(L)'
;MPSSYLKDIFREIKISLGRFLSILCIVAIGVAFFAGIKASAPDMKNSADTYFDKYNVQDIQIYSTLGLTKKDVKAIQQLKGVKSVQPNFSMDTLSQIDSTQMVIKVISYELDQKMNKIRVVEGRMPERENECLIEASSTTNKLYGTFHIGDTIKLQSGTDEALSHSLKNTKYKIVGTCYNPNYLSYEKGSSNIGSGTVNSFIYIQNSNVLKDYYTEVDVCVKAAKELDCYSDAYFDVVDPVLKRIKKIANKQIDVRIQSYQSELDEKKQEVNDELNDAENKLNDAQDKIDSGLAEIQSNEIKLQNSKNQIEHGWNEYYENLQLLDNIPPLQNAIAQIEESEQKLPELLSQKEQAENGLNQINAAMDDLNMQRKMIQDTIDLIDISIENAQNMPTTDESSEAIKNKEIENLNNRKVYLQGKIAEIDSTIAKKAELEAAILQLQDAIGQIQ
;
A
#
# COMPACT_ATOMS: atom_id res chain seq x y z
N MET A 1 -82.96 -7.02 37.45
CA MET A 1 -83.17 -7.41 36.05
C MET A 1 -82.13 -8.32 35.41
N PRO A 2 -81.10 -8.77 35.99
CA PRO A 2 -80.15 -9.54 35.15
C PRO A 2 -80.22 -11.06 35.16
N SER A 3 -80.95 -11.65 36.14
CA SER A 3 -80.80 -13.07 36.39
C SER A 3 -81.51 -13.96 35.37
N SER A 4 -82.69 -13.59 34.85
CA SER A 4 -83.38 -14.39 33.82
C SER A 4 -82.77 -14.30 32.40
N TYR A 5 -82.40 -13.08 32.05
CA TYR A 5 -81.74 -12.82 30.77
C TYR A 5 -80.37 -13.56 30.63
N LEU A 6 -79.60 -13.54 31.68
CA LEU A 6 -78.33 -14.31 31.71
C LEU A 6 -78.57 -15.84 31.67
N LYS A 7 -79.63 -16.33 32.33
CA LYS A 7 -80.04 -17.75 32.28
C LYS A 7 -80.46 -18.20 30.87
N ASP A 8 -81.16 -17.33 30.15
CA ASP A 8 -81.53 -17.62 28.74
C ASP A 8 -80.36 -17.62 27.80
N ILE A 9 -79.42 -16.69 27.93
CA ILE A 9 -78.21 -16.66 27.20
C ILE A 9 -77.37 -17.95 27.41
N PHE A 10 -77.20 -18.37 28.66
CA PHE A 10 -76.49 -19.62 29.00
C PHE A 10 -77.21 -20.85 28.49
N ARG A 11 -78.52 -20.86 28.39
CA ARG A 11 -79.32 -21.95 27.84
C ARG A 11 -79.17 -22.04 26.32
N GLU A 12 -79.20 -20.90 25.66
CA GLU A 12 -79.01 -20.82 24.22
C GLU A 12 -77.59 -21.21 23.76
N ILE A 13 -76.57 -20.80 24.55
CA ILE A 13 -75.20 -21.27 24.37
C ILE A 13 -75.09 -22.80 24.50
N LYS A 14 -75.76 -23.38 25.47
CA LYS A 14 -75.76 -24.85 25.68
C LYS A 14 -76.45 -25.61 24.52
N ILE A 15 -77.51 -25.07 23.95
CA ILE A 15 -78.26 -25.67 22.86
C ILE A 15 -77.47 -25.60 21.54
N SER A 16 -76.70 -24.54 21.32
CA SER A 16 -75.90 -24.27 20.13
C SER A 16 -74.38 -24.30 20.38
N LEU A 17 -73.93 -25.14 21.30
CA LEU A 17 -72.57 -25.12 21.83
C LEU A 17 -71.50 -25.23 20.70
N GLY A 18 -71.73 -26.05 19.69
CA GLY A 18 -70.79 -26.18 18.57
C GLY A 18 -70.60 -24.88 17.75
N ARG A 19 -71.73 -24.18 17.48
CA ARG A 19 -71.68 -22.91 16.77
C ARG A 19 -71.04 -21.80 17.63
N PHE A 20 -71.39 -21.74 18.91
CA PHE A 20 -70.81 -20.80 19.85
C PHE A 20 -69.30 -21.00 20.00
N LEU A 21 -68.86 -22.30 20.14
CA LEU A 21 -67.44 -22.61 20.25
C LEU A 21 -66.66 -22.26 18.98
N SER A 22 -67.25 -22.52 17.80
CA SER A 22 -66.61 -22.14 16.53
C SER A 22 -66.39 -20.65 16.39
N ILE A 23 -67.44 -19.84 16.72
CA ILE A 23 -67.32 -18.36 16.67
C ILE A 23 -66.34 -17.89 17.74
N LEU A 24 -66.41 -18.42 18.95
CA LEU A 24 -65.49 -18.11 20.02
C LEU A 24 -64.03 -18.37 19.61
N CYS A 25 -63.74 -19.55 19.03
CA CYS A 25 -62.41 -19.92 18.60
C CYS A 25 -61.92 -18.99 17.46
N ILE A 26 -62.77 -18.66 16.48
CA ILE A 26 -62.38 -17.73 15.41
C ILE A 26 -62.01 -16.36 15.98
N VAL A 27 -62.87 -15.80 16.85
CA VAL A 27 -62.61 -14.50 17.47
C VAL A 27 -61.39 -14.58 18.40
N ALA A 28 -61.26 -15.64 19.20
CA ALA A 28 -60.08 -15.82 20.06
C ALA A 28 -58.79 -15.92 19.31
N ILE A 29 -58.76 -16.67 18.20
CA ILE A 29 -57.59 -16.81 17.35
C ILE A 29 -57.24 -15.41 16.68
N GLY A 30 -58.26 -14.71 16.18
CA GLY A 30 -58.09 -13.38 15.60
C GLY A 30 -57.52 -12.37 16.59
N VAL A 31 -58.06 -12.33 17.79
CA VAL A 31 -57.58 -11.45 18.88
C VAL A 31 -56.17 -11.86 19.33
N ALA A 32 -55.94 -13.15 19.55
CA ALA A 32 -54.63 -13.66 19.94
C ALA A 32 -53.54 -13.35 18.90
N PHE A 33 -53.86 -13.58 17.61
CA PHE A 33 -52.95 -13.26 16.50
C PHE A 33 -52.65 -11.76 16.44
N PHE A 34 -53.66 -10.92 16.52
CA PHE A 34 -53.49 -9.45 16.52
C PHE A 34 -52.69 -8.98 17.73
N ALA A 35 -53.02 -9.47 18.93
CA ALA A 35 -52.27 -9.14 20.13
C ALA A 35 -50.82 -9.62 20.07
N GLY A 36 -50.60 -10.83 19.57
CA GLY A 36 -49.26 -11.39 19.39
C GLY A 36 -48.40 -10.55 18.43
N ILE A 37 -48.93 -10.18 17.26
CA ILE A 37 -48.23 -9.32 16.33
C ILE A 37 -47.93 -7.94 16.96
N LYS A 38 -48.90 -7.35 17.66
CA LYS A 38 -48.70 -6.06 18.30
C LYS A 38 -47.67 -6.11 19.44
N ALA A 39 -47.60 -7.21 20.17
CA ALA A 39 -46.65 -7.40 21.27
C ALA A 39 -45.23 -7.70 20.74
N SER A 40 -45.08 -8.34 19.58
CA SER A 40 -43.76 -8.79 19.10
C SER A 40 -42.75 -7.67 18.86
N ALA A 41 -43.17 -6.53 18.29
CA ALA A 41 -42.27 -5.41 18.04
C ALA A 41 -41.74 -4.73 19.30
N PRO A 42 -42.58 -4.39 20.33
CA PRO A 42 -42.08 -3.93 21.62
C PRO A 42 -41.17 -4.92 22.32
N ASP A 43 -41.51 -6.22 22.30
CA ASP A 43 -40.72 -7.27 22.95
C ASP A 43 -39.37 -7.43 22.30
N MET A 44 -39.30 -7.36 20.96
CA MET A 44 -38.05 -7.37 20.23
C MET A 44 -37.17 -6.17 20.57
N LYS A 45 -37.73 -4.97 20.59
CA LYS A 45 -37.04 -3.74 20.98
C LYS A 45 -36.50 -3.83 22.42
N ASN A 46 -37.32 -4.22 23.37
CA ASN A 46 -36.91 -4.37 24.75
C ASN A 46 -35.84 -5.45 24.94
N SER A 47 -35.93 -6.56 24.16
CA SER A 47 -34.93 -7.59 24.20
C SER A 47 -33.58 -7.10 23.61
N ALA A 48 -33.63 -6.31 22.54
CA ALA A 48 -32.46 -5.71 21.95
C ALA A 48 -31.82 -4.66 22.87
N ASP A 49 -32.62 -3.79 23.49
CA ASP A 49 -32.16 -2.81 24.46
C ASP A 49 -31.46 -3.47 25.64
N THR A 50 -32.10 -4.46 26.23
CA THR A 50 -31.52 -5.27 27.32
C THR A 50 -30.22 -5.94 26.92
N TYR A 51 -30.13 -6.41 25.66
CA TYR A 51 -28.93 -7.00 25.12
C TYR A 51 -27.80 -5.98 24.97
N PHE A 52 -28.09 -4.80 24.41
CA PHE A 52 -27.13 -3.73 24.26
C PHE A 52 -26.58 -3.25 25.59
N ASP A 53 -27.44 -3.10 26.58
CA ASP A 53 -27.04 -2.75 27.94
C ASP A 53 -26.14 -3.80 28.60
N LYS A 54 -26.52 -5.07 28.47
CA LYS A 54 -25.78 -6.20 29.05
C LYS A 54 -24.33 -6.27 28.53
N TYR A 55 -24.15 -6.04 27.25
CA TYR A 55 -22.83 -6.11 26.59
C TYR A 55 -22.15 -4.75 26.50
N ASN A 56 -22.78 -3.69 27.03
CA ASN A 56 -22.30 -2.32 26.98
C ASN A 56 -21.90 -1.93 25.54
N VAL A 57 -22.86 -2.14 24.62
CA VAL A 57 -22.67 -1.81 23.20
C VAL A 57 -22.54 -0.30 23.06
N GLN A 58 -21.73 0.15 22.11
CA GLN A 58 -21.53 1.56 21.84
C GLN A 58 -22.81 2.23 21.33
N ASP A 59 -22.99 3.51 21.67
CA ASP A 59 -24.07 4.34 21.12
C ASP A 59 -23.73 4.91 19.74
N ILE A 60 -22.44 5.19 19.49
CA ILE A 60 -21.96 5.77 18.25
C ILE A 60 -20.68 5.00 17.84
N GLN A 61 -20.62 4.66 16.57
CA GLN A 61 -19.45 4.01 15.95
C GLN A 61 -18.90 4.92 14.84
N ILE A 62 -17.60 5.14 14.86
CA ILE A 62 -16.89 6.02 13.94
C ILE A 62 -15.88 5.18 13.15
N TYR A 63 -16.00 5.14 11.84
CA TYR A 63 -15.05 4.51 10.95
C TYR A 63 -14.20 5.54 10.22
N SER A 64 -12.95 5.20 9.94
CA SER A 64 -12.08 6.03 9.11
C SER A 64 -11.27 5.17 8.15
N THR A 65 -11.33 5.50 6.88
CA THR A 65 -10.50 4.88 5.84
C THR A 65 -9.04 5.32 5.90
N LEU A 66 -8.79 6.52 6.45
CA LEU A 66 -7.45 7.07 6.64
C LEU A 66 -6.87 6.76 8.03
N GLY A 67 -7.60 5.97 8.83
CA GLY A 67 -7.27 5.69 10.23
C GLY A 67 -7.59 6.87 11.16
N LEU A 68 -7.67 6.61 12.43
CA LEU A 68 -7.91 7.56 13.53
C LEU A 68 -6.69 7.58 14.44
N THR A 69 -6.18 8.75 14.76
CA THR A 69 -5.00 8.91 15.61
C THR A 69 -5.38 8.99 17.10
N LYS A 70 -4.38 8.84 17.95
CA LYS A 70 -4.54 9.10 19.40
C LYS A 70 -5.04 10.53 19.70
N LYS A 71 -4.74 11.51 18.81
CA LYS A 71 -5.24 12.89 18.95
C LYS A 71 -6.74 12.96 18.67
N ASP A 72 -7.20 12.23 17.63
CA ASP A 72 -8.64 12.16 17.30
C ASP A 72 -9.44 11.51 18.43
N VAL A 73 -8.95 10.40 18.98
CA VAL A 73 -9.55 9.72 20.13
C VAL A 73 -9.67 10.65 21.34
N LYS A 74 -8.59 11.39 21.68
CA LYS A 74 -8.62 12.38 22.76
C LYS A 74 -9.61 13.52 22.51
N ALA A 75 -9.68 14.01 21.27
CA ALA A 75 -10.61 15.07 20.89
C ALA A 75 -12.06 14.62 21.06
N ILE A 76 -12.38 13.37 20.67
CA ILE A 76 -13.71 12.79 20.85
C ILE A 76 -14.01 12.61 22.36
N GLN A 77 -13.06 12.10 23.12
CA GLN A 77 -13.24 11.85 24.57
C GLN A 77 -13.51 13.11 25.38
N GLN A 78 -12.99 14.26 24.95
CA GLN A 78 -13.17 15.55 25.59
C GLN A 78 -14.52 16.22 25.27
N LEU A 79 -15.30 15.67 24.35
CA LEU A 79 -16.60 16.25 23.98
C LEU A 79 -17.62 16.17 25.12
N LYS A 80 -18.35 17.25 25.26
CA LYS A 80 -19.48 17.29 26.22
C LYS A 80 -20.50 16.21 25.87
N GLY A 81 -20.84 15.35 26.81
CA GLY A 81 -21.80 14.26 26.63
C GLY A 81 -21.17 12.90 26.35
N VAL A 82 -19.91 12.83 26.01
CA VAL A 82 -19.19 11.56 25.88
C VAL A 82 -18.89 10.99 27.28
N LYS A 83 -19.22 9.72 27.47
CA LYS A 83 -18.95 8.94 28.70
C LYS A 83 -17.63 8.22 28.62
N SER A 84 -17.42 7.47 27.53
CA SER A 84 -16.21 6.69 27.28
C SER A 84 -15.99 6.53 25.77
N VAL A 85 -14.75 6.33 25.42
CA VAL A 85 -14.30 6.11 24.04
C VAL A 85 -13.41 4.88 24.04
N GLN A 86 -13.59 4.01 23.05
CA GLN A 86 -12.78 2.83 22.85
C GLN A 86 -12.30 2.78 21.40
N PRO A 87 -11.01 3.00 21.16
CA PRO A 87 -10.43 2.83 19.84
C PRO A 87 -10.18 1.35 19.55
N ASN A 88 -10.47 0.92 18.34
CA ASN A 88 -10.27 -0.45 17.87
C ASN A 88 -9.54 -0.44 16.53
N PHE A 89 -8.85 -1.54 16.26
CA PHE A 89 -8.28 -1.82 14.94
C PHE A 89 -8.98 -3.03 14.36
N SER A 90 -9.44 -2.92 13.12
CA SER A 90 -9.96 -4.05 12.37
C SER A 90 -9.44 -4.03 10.94
N MET A 91 -9.24 -5.22 10.37
CA MET A 91 -8.87 -5.38 8.98
C MET A 91 -9.44 -6.68 8.43
N ASP A 92 -9.69 -6.68 7.13
CA ASP A 92 -10.11 -7.89 6.44
C ASP A 92 -8.88 -8.65 5.94
N THR A 93 -8.92 -9.96 6.10
CA THR A 93 -7.86 -10.90 5.71
C THR A 93 -8.48 -12.10 5.01
N LEU A 94 -7.67 -12.87 4.31
CA LEU A 94 -8.07 -14.14 3.73
C LEU A 94 -7.57 -15.30 4.61
N SER A 95 -8.37 -16.33 4.71
CA SER A 95 -7.96 -17.61 5.26
C SER A 95 -8.51 -18.75 4.38
N GLN A 96 -7.76 -19.82 4.28
CA GLN A 96 -8.18 -20.98 3.53
C GLN A 96 -8.48 -22.14 4.48
N ILE A 97 -9.65 -22.73 4.30
CA ILE A 97 -10.07 -23.98 4.95
C ILE A 97 -10.35 -24.97 3.86
N ASP A 98 -9.66 -26.11 3.86
CA ASP A 98 -9.73 -27.10 2.79
C ASP A 98 -9.50 -26.43 1.42
N SER A 99 -10.51 -26.44 0.55
CA SER A 99 -10.48 -25.79 -0.77
C SER A 99 -11.21 -24.45 -0.81
N THR A 100 -11.75 -23.97 0.32
CA THR A 100 -12.58 -22.76 0.37
C THR A 100 -11.79 -21.59 0.95
N GLN A 101 -11.73 -20.50 0.20
CA GLN A 101 -11.17 -19.24 0.67
C GLN A 101 -12.25 -18.41 1.36
N MET A 102 -11.95 -17.91 2.55
CA MET A 102 -12.85 -17.11 3.38
C MET A 102 -12.25 -15.74 3.67
N VAL A 103 -13.12 -14.74 3.70
CA VAL A 103 -12.78 -13.41 4.23
C VAL A 103 -13.00 -13.41 5.74
N ILE A 104 -11.93 -13.23 6.49
CA ILE A 104 -11.93 -13.19 7.95
C ILE A 104 -11.62 -11.76 8.40
N LYS A 105 -12.55 -11.16 9.11
CA LYS A 105 -12.30 -9.87 9.76
C LYS A 105 -11.51 -10.09 11.04
N VAL A 106 -10.32 -9.55 11.09
CA VAL A 106 -9.49 -9.49 12.29
C VAL A 106 -9.91 -8.25 13.09
N ILE A 107 -10.24 -8.44 14.35
CA ILE A 107 -10.66 -7.37 15.27
C ILE A 107 -9.72 -7.39 16.47
N SER A 108 -9.07 -6.27 16.75
CA SER A 108 -8.26 -6.16 17.96
C SER A 108 -9.13 -5.91 19.20
N TYR A 109 -8.70 -6.40 20.35
CA TYR A 109 -9.35 -6.10 21.64
C TYR A 109 -8.31 -5.81 22.72
N GLU A 110 -8.72 -5.02 23.71
CA GLU A 110 -7.96 -4.77 24.93
C GLU A 110 -8.42 -5.72 26.04
N LEU A 111 -7.48 -6.21 26.86
CA LEU A 111 -7.77 -7.17 27.93
C LEU A 111 -8.78 -6.63 28.98
N ASP A 112 -8.80 -5.33 29.20
CA ASP A 112 -9.70 -4.64 30.14
C ASP A 112 -10.90 -3.96 29.45
N GLN A 113 -11.20 -4.37 28.20
CA GLN A 113 -12.28 -3.81 27.39
C GLN A 113 -13.61 -3.80 28.13
N LYS A 114 -14.18 -2.60 28.31
CA LYS A 114 -15.46 -2.40 29.04
C LYS A 114 -16.63 -2.21 28.10
N MET A 115 -16.38 -1.76 26.88
CA MET A 115 -17.37 -1.53 25.82
C MET A 115 -17.38 -2.73 24.89
N ASN A 116 -18.50 -3.05 24.29
CA ASN A 116 -18.66 -4.17 23.36
C ASN A 116 -18.12 -5.49 23.93
N LYS A 117 -18.57 -5.86 25.11
CA LYS A 117 -18.06 -7.02 25.85
C LYS A 117 -18.19 -8.29 25.04
N ILE A 118 -17.06 -8.90 24.74
CA ILE A 118 -17.01 -10.18 24.02
C ILE A 118 -17.71 -11.26 24.85
N ARG A 119 -18.63 -11.98 24.22
CA ARG A 119 -19.28 -13.14 24.83
C ARG A 119 -18.55 -14.41 24.42
N VAL A 120 -17.70 -14.92 25.29
CA VAL A 120 -17.11 -16.27 25.08
C VAL A 120 -18.19 -17.33 25.26
N VAL A 121 -18.29 -18.25 24.32
CA VAL A 121 -19.25 -19.36 24.29
C VAL A 121 -18.58 -20.62 24.79
N GLU A 122 -17.44 -20.97 24.24
CA GLU A 122 -16.63 -22.12 24.62
C GLU A 122 -15.16 -21.76 24.70
N GLY A 123 -14.38 -22.47 25.50
CA GLY A 123 -12.97 -22.22 25.68
C GLY A 123 -12.69 -21.05 26.62
N ARG A 124 -11.69 -20.24 26.31
CA ARG A 124 -11.23 -19.15 27.13
C ARG A 124 -10.80 -17.93 26.31
N MET A 125 -10.60 -16.80 26.98
CA MET A 125 -9.95 -15.63 26.37
C MET A 125 -8.49 -15.95 26.00
N PRO A 126 -7.95 -15.33 24.93
CA PRO A 126 -6.54 -15.46 24.56
C PRO A 126 -5.62 -14.89 25.65
N GLU A 127 -4.64 -15.69 26.07
CA GLU A 127 -3.62 -15.30 27.05
C GLU A 127 -2.29 -14.95 26.36
N ARG A 128 -2.06 -15.47 25.18
CA ARG A 128 -0.83 -15.28 24.41
C ARG A 128 -1.11 -14.51 23.12
N GLU A 129 -0.10 -13.80 22.63
CA GLU A 129 -0.23 -13.01 21.38
C GLU A 129 -0.58 -13.83 20.14
N ASN A 130 -0.21 -15.11 20.09
CA ASN A 130 -0.53 -16.01 18.99
C ASN A 130 -1.84 -16.80 19.16
N GLU A 131 -2.68 -16.41 20.10
CA GLU A 131 -4.01 -17.00 20.34
C GLU A 131 -5.11 -16.05 19.84
N CYS A 132 -6.24 -16.64 19.45
CA CYS A 132 -7.43 -15.88 19.05
C CYS A 132 -8.71 -16.53 19.54
N LEU A 133 -9.77 -15.71 19.59
CA LEU A 133 -11.15 -16.19 19.58
C LEU A 133 -11.66 -16.20 18.15
N ILE A 134 -12.51 -17.17 17.82
CA ILE A 134 -13.23 -17.19 16.55
C ILE A 134 -14.74 -17.07 16.80
N GLU A 135 -15.45 -16.60 15.81
CA GLU A 135 -16.90 -16.55 15.85
C GLU A 135 -17.51 -17.94 16.08
N ALA A 136 -18.45 -18.03 17.03
CA ALA A 136 -19.07 -19.29 17.40
C ALA A 136 -19.81 -19.98 16.24
N SER A 137 -20.39 -19.21 15.31
CA SER A 137 -21.05 -19.77 14.12
C SER A 137 -20.08 -20.45 13.15
N SER A 138 -18.81 -20.09 13.16
CA SER A 138 -17.78 -20.71 12.31
C SER A 138 -17.41 -22.13 12.70
N THR A 139 -17.79 -22.56 13.90
CA THR A 139 -17.59 -23.94 14.37
C THR A 139 -18.73 -24.89 13.96
N THR A 140 -19.87 -24.34 13.55
CA THR A 140 -21.08 -25.10 13.22
C THR A 140 -21.54 -24.97 11.77
N ASN A 141 -21.04 -23.97 11.04
CA ASN A 141 -21.46 -23.71 9.66
C ASN A 141 -20.70 -24.58 8.67
N LYS A 142 -21.31 -25.70 8.28
CA LYS A 142 -20.74 -26.66 7.31
C LYS A 142 -20.52 -26.09 5.90
N LEU A 143 -21.04 -24.90 5.60
CA LEU A 143 -20.94 -24.30 4.25
C LEU A 143 -19.53 -23.79 3.95
N TYR A 144 -18.78 -23.38 4.97
CA TYR A 144 -17.46 -22.76 4.83
C TYR A 144 -16.32 -23.57 5.47
N GLY A 145 -16.60 -24.80 5.92
CA GLY A 145 -15.68 -25.58 6.73
C GLY A 145 -15.84 -25.26 8.24
N THR A 146 -15.33 -26.12 9.09
CA THR A 146 -15.46 -25.96 10.54
C THR A 146 -14.11 -25.76 11.18
N PHE A 147 -13.94 -24.64 11.87
CA PHE A 147 -12.82 -24.44 12.78
C PHE A 147 -13.16 -25.05 14.16
N HIS A 148 -12.17 -25.64 14.81
CA HIS A 148 -12.30 -26.17 16.15
C HIS A 148 -11.36 -25.47 17.14
N ILE A 149 -11.71 -25.48 18.41
CA ILE A 149 -10.79 -25.05 19.45
C ILE A 149 -9.56 -25.95 19.44
N GLY A 150 -8.38 -25.33 19.35
CA GLY A 150 -7.10 -26.00 19.18
C GLY A 150 -6.51 -25.90 17.79
N ASP A 151 -7.32 -25.62 16.76
CA ASP A 151 -6.87 -25.43 15.38
C ASP A 151 -6.05 -24.14 15.25
N THR A 152 -5.28 -24.08 14.17
CA THR A 152 -4.52 -22.89 13.82
C THR A 152 -5.09 -22.26 12.56
N ILE A 153 -5.62 -21.04 12.69
CA ILE A 153 -6.01 -20.22 11.55
C ILE A 153 -4.79 -19.52 10.96
N LYS A 154 -4.64 -19.58 9.64
CA LYS A 154 -3.57 -18.88 8.89
C LYS A 154 -4.21 -17.76 8.10
N LEU A 155 -3.74 -16.55 8.37
CA LEU A 155 -4.19 -15.35 7.67
C LEU A 155 -3.27 -15.05 6.48
N GLN A 156 -3.87 -14.59 5.40
CA GLN A 156 -3.21 -14.15 4.19
C GLN A 156 -3.69 -12.74 3.83
N SER A 157 -2.84 -11.97 3.19
CA SER A 157 -3.25 -10.68 2.64
C SER A 157 -4.23 -10.90 1.49
N GLY A 158 -5.23 -10.04 1.40
CA GLY A 158 -6.11 -9.92 0.24
C GLY A 158 -5.71 -8.81 -0.71
N THR A 159 -4.59 -8.12 -0.41
CA THR A 159 -4.03 -7.01 -1.18
C THR A 159 -2.54 -7.27 -1.42
N ASP A 160 -1.88 -6.37 -2.16
CA ASP A 160 -0.43 -6.44 -2.40
C ASP A 160 0.41 -6.11 -1.15
N GLU A 161 -0.21 -5.49 -0.13
CA GLU A 161 0.49 -5.20 1.14
C GLU A 161 0.63 -6.47 1.99
N ALA A 162 1.84 -6.74 2.45
CA ALA A 162 2.11 -7.89 3.32
C ALA A 162 1.48 -7.69 4.71
N LEU A 163 0.83 -8.73 5.27
CA LEU A 163 0.23 -8.68 6.62
C LEU A 163 1.23 -8.34 7.72
N SER A 164 2.52 -8.64 7.53
CA SER A 164 3.60 -8.30 8.47
C SER A 164 3.78 -6.80 8.68
N HIS A 165 3.22 -5.95 7.83
CA HIS A 165 3.19 -4.49 8.02
C HIS A 165 2.05 -4.04 8.95
N SER A 166 1.09 -4.91 9.25
CA SER A 166 -0.08 -4.59 10.06
C SER A 166 -0.20 -5.45 11.30
N LEU A 167 0.24 -6.70 11.24
CA LEU A 167 0.14 -7.68 12.32
C LEU A 167 1.48 -8.34 12.62
N LYS A 168 1.79 -8.54 13.91
CA LYS A 168 2.99 -9.28 14.35
C LYS A 168 2.92 -10.75 13.96
N ASN A 169 1.74 -11.36 14.06
CA ASN A 169 1.50 -12.76 13.77
C ASN A 169 0.50 -12.90 12.62
N THR A 170 0.72 -13.89 11.76
CA THR A 170 -0.21 -14.27 10.68
C THR A 170 -0.85 -15.63 10.92
N LYS A 171 -0.49 -16.28 12.03
CA LYS A 171 -1.02 -17.59 12.45
C LYS A 171 -1.46 -17.49 13.89
N TYR A 172 -2.70 -17.88 14.16
CA TYR A 172 -3.29 -17.81 15.48
C TYR A 172 -3.90 -19.15 15.86
N LYS A 173 -3.64 -19.60 17.10
CA LYS A 173 -4.29 -20.77 17.68
C LYS A 173 -5.66 -20.35 18.21
N ILE A 174 -6.70 -21.05 17.81
CA ILE A 174 -8.06 -20.85 18.29
C ILE A 174 -8.16 -21.43 19.71
N VAL A 175 -8.41 -20.59 20.70
CA VAL A 175 -8.52 -21.00 22.12
C VAL A 175 -9.92 -20.88 22.68
N GLY A 176 -10.84 -20.33 21.91
CA GLY A 176 -12.24 -20.22 22.26
C GLY A 176 -13.08 -19.69 21.13
N THR A 177 -14.38 -19.80 21.32
CA THR A 177 -15.39 -19.29 20.41
C THR A 177 -16.17 -18.17 21.08
N CYS A 178 -16.65 -17.21 20.30
CA CYS A 178 -17.32 -16.04 20.84
C CYS A 178 -18.42 -15.49 19.91
N TYR A 179 -19.26 -14.65 20.48
CA TYR A 179 -20.11 -13.72 19.74
C TYR A 179 -19.60 -12.29 19.92
N ASN A 180 -19.64 -11.55 18.83
CA ASN A 180 -19.45 -10.10 18.83
C ASN A 180 -20.83 -9.44 19.03
N PRO A 181 -21.01 -8.58 20.04
CA PRO A 181 -22.30 -7.96 20.32
C PRO A 181 -22.80 -7.03 19.21
N ASN A 182 -21.93 -6.58 18.33
CA ASN A 182 -22.30 -5.75 17.17
C ASN A 182 -22.88 -6.56 16.00
N TYR A 183 -22.71 -7.87 15.98
CA TYR A 183 -23.24 -8.73 14.92
C TYR A 183 -24.50 -9.47 15.39
N LEU A 184 -25.66 -8.84 15.20
CA LEU A 184 -26.96 -9.43 15.50
C LEU A 184 -27.52 -10.31 14.38
N SER A 185 -26.95 -10.22 13.19
CA SER A 185 -27.33 -11.00 12.01
C SER A 185 -26.18 -11.87 11.51
N TYR A 186 -26.49 -12.74 10.55
CA TYR A 186 -25.46 -13.51 9.85
C TYR A 186 -24.58 -12.65 8.91
N GLU A 187 -25.10 -11.51 8.44
CA GLU A 187 -24.38 -10.59 7.60
C GLU A 187 -23.41 -9.76 8.46
N LYS A 188 -22.12 -9.82 8.12
CA LYS A 188 -21.04 -9.16 8.85
C LYS A 188 -20.45 -7.97 8.09
N GLY A 189 -21.08 -7.62 6.96
CA GLY A 189 -20.69 -6.52 6.11
C GLY A 189 -19.96 -6.97 4.84
N SER A 190 -19.70 -5.97 3.99
CA SER A 190 -18.95 -6.13 2.74
C SER A 190 -17.45 -6.03 3.00
N SER A 191 -16.68 -6.59 2.07
CA SER A 191 -15.23 -6.51 2.04
C SER A 191 -14.76 -6.14 0.64
N ASN A 192 -13.59 -5.52 0.52
CA ASN A 192 -12.97 -5.22 -0.77
C ASN A 192 -12.05 -6.35 -1.26
N ILE A 193 -11.95 -7.45 -0.49
CA ILE A 193 -11.10 -8.61 -0.81
C ILE A 193 -11.92 -9.90 -0.92
N GLY A 194 -11.34 -10.90 -1.53
CA GLY A 194 -11.91 -12.25 -1.64
C GLY A 194 -13.29 -12.26 -2.29
N SER A 195 -14.28 -12.86 -1.60
CA SER A 195 -15.66 -12.99 -2.09
C SER A 195 -16.47 -11.69 -2.05
N GLY A 196 -15.91 -10.60 -1.54
CA GLY A 196 -16.63 -9.33 -1.36
C GLY A 196 -17.52 -9.27 -0.11
N THR A 197 -17.57 -10.33 0.69
CA THR A 197 -18.35 -10.39 1.94
C THR A 197 -17.53 -10.97 3.07
N VAL A 198 -17.68 -10.42 4.27
CA VAL A 198 -17.05 -10.97 5.48
C VAL A 198 -17.75 -12.26 5.87
N ASN A 199 -17.01 -13.38 5.86
CA ASN A 199 -17.57 -14.69 6.18
C ASN A 199 -17.56 -14.97 7.69
N SER A 200 -16.50 -14.55 8.40
CA SER A 200 -16.34 -14.73 9.83
C SER A 200 -15.42 -13.65 10.41
N PHE A 201 -15.26 -13.65 11.73
CA PHE A 201 -14.31 -12.78 12.40
C PHE A 201 -13.49 -13.55 13.44
N ILE A 202 -12.32 -12.99 13.75
CA ILE A 202 -11.51 -13.40 14.89
C ILE A 202 -11.18 -12.19 15.76
N TYR A 203 -11.03 -12.45 17.06
CA TYR A 203 -10.47 -11.47 18.00
C TYR A 203 -9.02 -11.82 18.32
N ILE A 204 -8.15 -10.83 18.23
CA ILE A 204 -6.74 -10.91 18.61
C ILE A 204 -6.41 -9.84 19.64
N GLN A 205 -5.39 -10.06 20.46
CA GLN A 205 -4.94 -9.02 21.40
C GLN A 205 -4.37 -7.81 20.63
N ASN A 206 -4.69 -6.61 21.11
CA ASN A 206 -4.24 -5.35 20.49
C ASN A 206 -2.71 -5.24 20.39
N SER A 207 -1.96 -5.90 21.26
CA SER A 207 -0.49 -6.01 21.19
C SER A 207 0.05 -6.62 19.90
N ASN A 208 -0.81 -7.30 19.12
CA ASN A 208 -0.46 -7.84 17.80
C ASN A 208 -0.51 -6.80 16.67
N VAL A 209 -1.17 -5.68 16.88
CA VAL A 209 -1.32 -4.63 15.86
C VAL A 209 -0.05 -3.79 15.81
N LEU A 210 0.53 -3.66 14.62
CA LEU A 210 1.73 -2.86 14.36
C LEU A 210 1.42 -1.44 13.87
N LYS A 211 0.17 -1.17 13.48
CA LYS A 211 -0.26 0.16 13.05
C LYS A 211 -0.41 1.10 14.25
N ASP A 212 -0.05 2.34 14.08
CA ASP A 212 -0.14 3.42 15.07
C ASP A 212 -1.45 4.22 15.01
N TYR A 213 -2.39 3.75 14.19
CA TYR A 213 -3.72 4.31 14.00
C TYR A 213 -4.80 3.27 14.28
N TYR A 214 -6.01 3.74 14.52
CA TYR A 214 -7.21 2.94 14.70
C TYR A 214 -8.10 3.01 13.46
N THR A 215 -8.78 1.94 13.12
CA THR A 215 -9.74 1.91 12.00
C THR A 215 -11.14 2.28 12.43
N GLU A 216 -11.39 2.15 13.74
CA GLU A 216 -12.71 2.31 14.33
C GLU A 216 -12.59 2.93 15.73
N VAL A 217 -13.54 3.77 16.10
CA VAL A 217 -13.67 4.34 17.45
C VAL A 217 -15.12 4.23 17.88
N ASP A 218 -15.33 3.52 18.98
CA ASP A 218 -16.62 3.33 19.62
C ASP A 218 -16.82 4.36 20.73
N VAL A 219 -18.01 4.88 20.86
CA VAL A 219 -18.34 5.93 21.82
C VAL A 219 -19.60 5.56 22.59
N CYS A 220 -19.51 5.61 23.92
CA CYS A 220 -20.69 5.62 24.79
C CYS A 220 -21.02 7.06 25.25
N VAL A 221 -22.30 7.38 25.21
CA VAL A 221 -22.84 8.68 25.58
C VAL A 221 -23.31 8.67 27.06
N LYS A 222 -23.14 9.79 27.74
CA LYS A 222 -23.61 9.93 29.13
C LYS A 222 -25.14 9.84 29.17
N ALA A 223 -25.69 9.09 30.12
CA ALA A 223 -27.09 8.85 30.34
C ALA A 223 -27.84 8.07 29.25
N ALA A 224 -27.21 7.74 28.12
CA ALA A 224 -27.84 6.98 27.04
C ALA A 224 -28.27 5.59 27.51
N LYS A 225 -27.43 4.92 28.27
CA LYS A 225 -27.68 3.56 28.81
C LYS A 225 -28.88 3.43 29.74
N GLU A 226 -29.35 4.52 30.30
CA GLU A 226 -30.51 4.57 31.24
C GLU A 226 -31.83 4.77 30.49
N LEU A 227 -31.77 4.86 29.15
CA LEU A 227 -32.88 5.14 28.25
C LEU A 227 -33.07 3.99 27.29
N ASP A 228 -34.31 3.67 26.95
CA ASP A 228 -34.62 2.72 25.87
C ASP A 228 -34.00 3.22 24.54
N CYS A 229 -33.11 2.45 23.95
CA CYS A 229 -32.34 2.82 22.74
C CYS A 229 -33.24 3.08 21.51
N TYR A 230 -34.52 2.75 21.56
CA TYR A 230 -35.50 3.01 20.51
C TYR A 230 -36.40 4.21 20.84
N SER A 231 -36.19 4.90 21.97
CA SER A 231 -36.99 6.04 22.40
C SER A 231 -36.47 7.38 21.85
N ASP A 232 -37.35 8.35 21.68
CA ASP A 232 -36.96 9.72 21.31
C ASP A 232 -36.01 10.32 22.38
N ALA A 233 -36.21 10.01 23.66
CA ALA A 233 -35.36 10.46 24.75
C ALA A 233 -33.89 9.98 24.58
N TYR A 234 -33.67 8.79 24.08
CA TYR A 234 -32.34 8.29 23.75
C TYR A 234 -31.68 9.12 22.63
N PHE A 235 -32.40 9.38 21.56
CA PHE A 235 -31.89 10.18 20.45
C PHE A 235 -31.67 11.64 20.83
N ASP A 236 -32.50 12.20 21.72
CA ASP A 236 -32.31 13.55 22.29
C ASP A 236 -30.97 13.70 23.03
N VAL A 237 -30.43 12.62 23.57
CA VAL A 237 -29.14 12.61 24.28
C VAL A 237 -27.99 12.27 23.33
N VAL A 238 -28.20 11.34 22.41
CA VAL A 238 -27.13 10.84 21.49
C VAL A 238 -26.88 11.78 20.32
N ASP A 239 -27.92 12.30 19.68
CA ASP A 239 -27.80 13.13 18.46
C ASP A 239 -26.99 14.43 18.68
N PRO A 240 -27.08 15.14 19.78
CA PRO A 240 -26.23 16.30 20.03
C PRO A 240 -24.74 15.92 20.13
N VAL A 241 -24.43 14.73 20.66
CA VAL A 241 -23.05 14.22 20.71
C VAL A 241 -22.57 13.86 19.32
N LEU A 242 -23.40 13.15 18.54
CA LEU A 242 -23.11 12.81 17.15
C LEU A 242 -22.85 14.05 16.29
N LYS A 243 -23.66 15.11 16.44
CA LYS A 243 -23.44 16.40 15.76
C LYS A 243 -22.10 17.04 16.12
N ARG A 244 -21.68 16.95 17.40
CA ARG A 244 -20.36 17.46 17.85
C ARG A 244 -19.23 16.64 17.26
N ILE A 245 -19.37 15.31 17.24
CA ILE A 245 -18.40 14.40 16.64
C ILE A 245 -18.24 14.72 15.13
N LYS A 246 -19.35 14.83 14.39
CA LYS A 246 -19.33 15.20 12.97
C LYS A 246 -18.62 16.54 12.73
N LYS A 247 -18.84 17.55 13.58
CA LYS A 247 -18.17 18.84 13.47
C LYS A 247 -16.66 18.74 13.68
N ILE A 248 -16.23 17.93 14.67
CA ILE A 248 -14.78 17.68 14.87
C ILE A 248 -14.22 16.84 13.75
N ALA A 249 -14.91 15.80 13.30
CA ALA A 249 -14.47 14.96 12.19
C ALA A 249 -14.16 15.79 10.94
N ASN A 250 -15.05 16.68 10.52
CA ASN A 250 -14.81 17.57 9.39
C ASN A 250 -13.54 18.42 9.58
N LYS A 251 -13.37 19.01 10.77
CA LYS A 251 -12.16 19.79 11.06
C LYS A 251 -10.88 18.94 11.05
N GLN A 252 -10.95 17.72 11.59
CA GLN A 252 -9.80 16.81 11.61
C GLN A 252 -9.48 16.26 10.22
N ILE A 253 -10.49 16.06 9.37
CA ILE A 253 -10.30 15.69 7.96
C ILE A 253 -9.50 16.78 7.25
N ASP A 254 -9.88 18.05 7.39
CA ASP A 254 -9.16 19.17 6.76
C ASP A 254 -7.70 19.24 7.25
N VAL A 255 -7.47 19.12 8.56
CA VAL A 255 -6.10 19.11 9.14
C VAL A 255 -5.29 17.94 8.63
N ARG A 256 -5.90 16.77 8.47
CA ARG A 256 -5.23 15.56 7.99
C ARG A 256 -4.91 15.65 6.50
N ILE A 257 -5.84 16.14 5.69
CA ILE A 257 -5.60 16.41 4.28
C ILE A 257 -4.42 17.37 4.12
N GLN A 258 -4.39 18.45 4.87
CA GLN A 258 -3.25 19.40 4.86
C GLN A 258 -1.94 18.72 5.31
N SER A 259 -1.97 17.88 6.33
CA SER A 259 -0.78 17.13 6.77
C SER A 259 -0.25 16.20 5.69
N TYR A 260 -1.12 15.43 5.04
CA TYR A 260 -0.70 14.55 3.93
C TYR A 260 -0.25 15.33 2.70
N GLN A 261 -0.88 16.48 2.42
CA GLN A 261 -0.42 17.37 1.34
C GLN A 261 1.00 17.89 1.63
N SER A 262 1.26 18.33 2.86
CA SER A 262 2.60 18.78 3.25
C SER A 262 3.65 17.66 3.16
N GLU A 263 3.32 16.46 3.65
CA GLU A 263 4.21 15.30 3.56
C GLU A 263 4.48 14.90 2.09
N LEU A 264 3.44 14.96 1.26
CA LEU A 264 3.58 14.72 -0.17
C LEU A 264 4.46 15.76 -0.84
N ASP A 265 4.29 17.04 -0.48
CA ASP A 265 5.09 18.13 -1.04
C ASP A 265 6.56 18.02 -0.60
N GLU A 266 6.83 17.64 0.66
CA GLU A 266 8.18 17.34 1.15
C GLU A 266 8.81 16.18 0.36
N LYS A 267 8.07 15.09 0.17
CA LYS A 267 8.55 13.94 -0.61
C LYS A 267 8.78 14.27 -2.08
N LYS A 268 7.91 15.08 -2.67
CA LYS A 268 8.11 15.60 -4.04
C LYS A 268 9.37 16.43 -4.15
N GLN A 269 9.64 17.27 -3.14
CA GLN A 269 10.84 18.08 -3.12
C GLN A 269 12.10 17.24 -2.97
N GLU A 270 12.11 16.25 -2.06
CA GLU A 270 13.19 15.29 -1.90
C GLU A 270 13.52 14.57 -3.23
N VAL A 271 12.49 14.03 -3.90
CA VAL A 271 12.65 13.39 -5.22
C VAL A 271 13.16 14.35 -6.29
N ASN A 272 12.70 15.61 -6.28
CA ASN A 272 13.18 16.61 -7.22
C ASN A 272 14.65 16.97 -6.98
N ASP A 273 15.07 17.08 -5.71
CA ASP A 273 16.45 17.37 -5.35
C ASP A 273 17.37 16.21 -5.74
N GLU A 274 16.98 14.95 -5.49
CA GLU A 274 17.69 13.77 -5.95
C GLU A 274 17.80 13.71 -7.47
N LEU A 275 16.74 14.08 -8.17
CA LEU A 275 16.72 14.10 -9.63
C LEU A 275 17.67 15.17 -10.19
N ASN A 276 17.65 16.37 -9.62
CA ASN A 276 18.56 17.45 -10.02
C ASN A 276 20.03 17.07 -9.78
N ASP A 277 20.31 16.38 -8.67
CA ASP A 277 21.66 15.85 -8.39
C ASP A 277 22.07 14.78 -9.42
N ALA A 278 21.15 13.90 -9.78
CA ALA A 278 21.38 12.89 -10.83
C ALA A 278 21.59 13.54 -12.21
N GLU A 279 20.83 14.58 -12.56
CA GLU A 279 21.01 15.35 -13.80
C GLU A 279 22.39 16.03 -13.85
N ASN A 280 22.83 16.64 -12.74
CA ASN A 280 24.15 17.27 -12.65
C ASN A 280 25.27 16.24 -12.86
N LYS A 281 25.18 15.07 -12.19
CA LYS A 281 26.16 13.99 -12.37
C LYS A 281 26.17 13.46 -13.80
N LEU A 282 25.00 13.38 -14.44
CA LEU A 282 24.89 12.96 -15.84
C LEU A 282 25.62 13.97 -16.77
N ASN A 283 25.39 15.25 -16.55
CA ASN A 283 26.04 16.30 -17.35
C ASN A 283 27.56 16.28 -17.15
N ASP A 284 28.03 16.15 -15.89
CA ASP A 284 29.46 16.02 -15.59
C ASP A 284 30.10 14.76 -16.27
N ALA A 285 29.34 13.66 -16.31
CA ALA A 285 29.81 12.46 -16.99
C ALA A 285 29.84 12.65 -18.51
N GLN A 286 28.85 13.34 -19.09
CA GLN A 286 28.84 13.66 -20.52
C GLN A 286 30.03 14.56 -20.90
N ASP A 287 30.32 15.58 -20.11
CA ASP A 287 31.46 16.49 -20.36
C ASP A 287 32.80 15.74 -20.31
N LYS A 288 32.94 14.77 -19.40
CA LYS A 288 34.13 13.90 -19.36
C LYS A 288 34.27 13.01 -20.60
N ILE A 289 33.14 12.46 -21.07
CA ILE A 289 33.11 11.66 -22.29
C ILE A 289 33.48 12.51 -23.50
N ASP A 290 32.90 13.69 -23.63
CA ASP A 290 33.16 14.59 -24.75
C ASP A 290 34.63 15.08 -24.77
N SER A 291 35.16 15.35 -23.55
CA SER A 291 36.62 15.69 -23.43
C SER A 291 37.50 14.53 -23.79
N GLY A 292 37.18 13.30 -23.36
CA GLY A 292 37.90 12.09 -23.71
C GLY A 292 37.86 11.81 -25.22
N LEU A 293 36.71 11.99 -25.86
CA LEU A 293 36.54 11.90 -27.31
C LEU A 293 37.43 12.87 -28.07
N ALA A 294 37.45 14.14 -27.65
CA ALA A 294 38.29 15.16 -28.26
C ALA A 294 39.79 14.80 -28.14
N GLU A 295 40.21 14.26 -26.98
CA GLU A 295 41.58 13.81 -26.76
C GLU A 295 41.94 12.63 -27.68
N ILE A 296 41.06 11.64 -27.81
CA ILE A 296 41.26 10.50 -28.72
C ILE A 296 41.38 10.97 -30.17
N GLN A 297 40.49 11.85 -30.64
CA GLN A 297 40.55 12.39 -31.99
C GLN A 297 41.87 13.14 -32.24
N SER A 298 42.32 13.92 -31.25
CA SER A 298 43.61 14.61 -31.35
C SER A 298 44.78 13.63 -31.47
N ASN A 299 44.76 12.55 -30.70
CA ASN A 299 45.79 11.53 -30.69
C ASN A 299 45.76 10.70 -31.99
N GLU A 300 44.60 10.42 -32.56
CA GLU A 300 44.44 9.76 -33.85
C GLU A 300 45.06 10.56 -34.97
N ILE A 301 44.83 11.89 -35.01
CA ILE A 301 45.48 12.77 -35.99
C ILE A 301 47.00 12.75 -35.87
N LYS A 302 47.52 12.82 -34.62
CA LYS A 302 48.97 12.76 -34.39
C LYS A 302 49.54 11.43 -34.84
N LEU A 303 48.84 10.31 -34.55
CA LEU A 303 49.27 8.98 -34.95
C LEU A 303 49.31 8.84 -36.47
N GLN A 304 48.26 9.33 -37.15
CA GLN A 304 48.23 9.29 -38.63
C GLN A 304 49.39 10.13 -39.26
N ASN A 305 49.66 11.31 -38.68
CA ASN A 305 50.77 12.12 -39.12
C ASN A 305 52.12 11.42 -38.92
N SER A 306 52.30 10.75 -37.80
CA SER A 306 53.51 9.99 -37.50
C SER A 306 53.67 8.78 -38.41
N LYS A 307 52.58 8.07 -38.73
CA LYS A 307 52.56 6.98 -39.71
C LYS A 307 53.01 7.47 -41.07
N ASN A 308 52.48 8.58 -41.54
CA ASN A 308 52.84 9.18 -42.81
C ASN A 308 54.36 9.54 -42.88
N GLN A 309 54.88 10.05 -41.74
CA GLN A 309 56.35 10.34 -41.66
C GLN A 309 57.19 9.10 -41.72
N ILE A 310 56.74 8.01 -41.05
CA ILE A 310 57.43 6.72 -41.12
C ILE A 310 57.40 6.12 -42.57
N GLU A 311 56.19 6.16 -43.18
CA GLU A 311 56.05 5.71 -44.59
C GLU A 311 56.94 6.50 -45.55
N HIS A 312 57.03 7.83 -45.34
CA HIS A 312 57.94 8.67 -46.13
C HIS A 312 59.43 8.23 -45.92
N GLY A 313 59.82 8.05 -44.64
CA GLY A 313 61.17 7.60 -44.30
C GLY A 313 61.51 6.22 -44.89
N TRP A 314 60.52 5.28 -44.88
CA TRP A 314 60.71 3.97 -45.54
C TRP A 314 60.83 4.09 -47.07
N ASN A 315 60.05 4.95 -47.70
CA ASN A 315 60.18 5.20 -49.15
C ASN A 315 61.53 5.78 -49.50
N GLU A 316 61.98 6.77 -48.72
CA GLU A 316 63.33 7.35 -48.91
C GLU A 316 64.44 6.26 -48.70
N TYR A 317 64.25 5.38 -47.70
CA TYR A 317 65.17 4.27 -47.47
C TYR A 317 65.23 3.31 -48.65
N TYR A 318 64.07 2.92 -49.19
CA TYR A 318 64.06 2.03 -50.37
C TYR A 318 64.63 2.67 -51.65
N GLU A 319 64.40 3.97 -51.86
CA GLU A 319 64.97 4.74 -52.92
C GLU A 319 66.52 4.78 -52.80
N ASN A 320 67.00 5.01 -51.54
CA ASN A 320 68.46 5.01 -51.32
C ASN A 320 69.07 3.60 -51.35
N LEU A 321 68.32 2.55 -51.03
CA LEU A 321 68.77 1.14 -51.19
C LEU A 321 68.92 0.75 -52.62
N GLN A 322 68.13 1.33 -53.53
CA GLN A 322 68.32 1.15 -54.98
C GLN A 322 69.56 1.86 -55.54
N LEU A 323 70.08 2.82 -54.78
CA LEU A 323 71.32 3.53 -55.10
C LEU A 323 72.55 2.86 -54.47
N LEU A 324 72.55 1.51 -54.28
CA LEU A 324 73.58 0.69 -53.60
C LEU A 324 75.02 0.87 -54.11
N ASP A 325 75.25 1.52 -55.26
CA ASP A 325 76.55 1.89 -55.77
C ASP A 325 77.15 3.18 -55.19
N ASN A 326 76.44 3.85 -54.22
CA ASN A 326 76.87 5.08 -53.60
C ASN A 326 76.79 5.05 -52.07
N ILE A 327 77.87 4.77 -51.35
CA ILE A 327 77.98 4.68 -49.90
C ILE A 327 77.48 5.93 -49.16
N PRO A 328 77.65 7.16 -49.59
CA PRO A 328 77.16 8.36 -48.91
C PRO A 328 75.63 8.45 -48.80
N PRO A 329 74.82 8.11 -49.80
CA PRO A 329 73.36 8.04 -49.68
C PRO A 329 72.88 6.99 -48.72
N LEU A 330 73.56 5.85 -48.59
CA LEU A 330 73.20 4.80 -47.61
C LEU A 330 73.40 5.23 -46.14
N GLN A 331 74.48 5.95 -45.85
CA GLN A 331 74.73 6.47 -44.52
C GLN A 331 73.68 7.50 -44.11
N ASN A 332 73.22 8.35 -45.04
CA ASN A 332 72.13 9.28 -44.79
C ASN A 332 70.78 8.56 -44.57
N ALA A 333 70.50 7.47 -45.27
CA ALA A 333 69.31 6.65 -45.12
C ALA A 333 69.27 5.97 -43.72
N ILE A 334 70.41 5.43 -43.28
CA ILE A 334 70.55 4.85 -41.93
C ILE A 334 70.25 5.90 -40.88
N ALA A 335 70.81 7.12 -40.99
CA ALA A 335 70.53 8.22 -40.03
C ALA A 335 69.02 8.61 -39.98
N GLN A 336 68.33 8.56 -41.12
CA GLN A 336 66.88 8.85 -41.17
C GLN A 336 66.05 7.70 -40.56
N ILE A 337 66.49 6.43 -40.69
CA ILE A 337 65.84 5.32 -40.02
C ILE A 337 66.00 5.44 -38.50
N GLU A 338 67.20 5.77 -38.00
CA GLU A 338 67.46 5.99 -36.58
C GLU A 338 66.61 7.14 -36.03
N GLU A 339 66.41 8.21 -36.82
CA GLU A 339 65.50 9.29 -36.44
C GLU A 339 64.04 8.83 -36.39
N SER A 340 63.60 7.95 -37.27
CA SER A 340 62.27 7.39 -37.32
C SER A 340 62.04 6.43 -36.17
N GLU A 341 63.01 5.60 -35.80
CA GLU A 341 62.97 4.73 -34.60
C GLU A 341 62.87 5.56 -33.28
N GLN A 342 63.51 6.73 -33.23
CA GLN A 342 63.43 7.61 -32.08
C GLN A 342 62.01 8.18 -31.84
N LYS A 343 61.15 8.18 -32.86
CA LYS A 343 59.73 8.62 -32.74
C LYS A 343 58.80 7.51 -32.19
N LEU A 344 59.24 6.25 -32.19
CA LEU A 344 58.47 5.12 -31.70
C LEU A 344 58.05 5.25 -30.21
N PRO A 345 58.92 5.74 -29.28
CA PRO A 345 58.52 5.95 -27.88
C PRO A 345 57.40 6.98 -27.73
N GLU A 346 57.33 8.00 -28.59
CA GLU A 346 56.29 9.01 -28.54
C GLU A 346 54.91 8.43 -28.91
N LEU A 347 54.89 7.56 -29.95
CA LEU A 347 53.65 6.84 -30.33
C LEU A 347 53.15 5.89 -29.25
N LEU A 348 54.07 5.22 -28.55
CA LEU A 348 53.72 4.36 -27.41
C LEU A 348 53.15 5.17 -26.27
N SER A 349 53.69 6.38 -26.02
CA SER A 349 53.14 7.28 -25.01
C SER A 349 51.72 7.77 -25.37
N GLN A 350 51.47 8.05 -26.66
CA GLN A 350 50.15 8.46 -27.12
C GLN A 350 49.12 7.32 -26.98
N LYS A 351 49.53 6.06 -27.21
CA LYS A 351 48.71 4.89 -26.96
C LYS A 351 48.30 4.78 -25.49
N GLU A 352 49.29 4.95 -24.59
CA GLU A 352 49.03 4.93 -23.12
C GLU A 352 48.07 6.03 -22.68
N GLN A 353 48.17 7.23 -23.30
CA GLN A 353 47.21 8.32 -23.02
C GLN A 353 45.80 7.96 -23.52
N ALA A 354 45.65 7.34 -24.65
CA ALA A 354 44.36 6.87 -25.18
C ALA A 354 43.74 5.78 -24.30
N GLU A 355 44.54 4.84 -23.79
CA GLU A 355 44.11 3.79 -22.86
C GLU A 355 43.67 4.41 -21.48
N ASN A 356 44.39 5.44 -21.03
CA ASN A 356 43.98 6.19 -19.83
C ASN A 356 42.68 6.95 -20.04
N GLY A 357 42.44 7.51 -21.22
CA GLY A 357 41.15 8.12 -21.60
C GLY A 357 39.99 7.09 -21.58
N LEU A 358 40.23 5.88 -22.09
CA LEU A 358 39.26 4.79 -22.04
C LEU A 358 38.91 4.39 -20.61
N ASN A 359 39.90 4.32 -19.71
CA ASN A 359 39.68 4.02 -18.31
C ASN A 359 38.83 5.08 -17.60
N GLN A 360 39.00 6.37 -17.93
CA GLN A 360 38.16 7.42 -17.42
C GLN A 360 36.73 7.30 -17.92
N ILE A 361 36.52 6.96 -19.18
CA ILE A 361 35.18 6.72 -19.74
C ILE A 361 34.52 5.50 -19.08
N ASN A 362 35.25 4.42 -18.84
CA ASN A 362 34.74 3.26 -18.14
C ASN A 362 34.30 3.60 -16.72
N ALA A 363 35.04 4.43 -15.99
CA ALA A 363 34.66 4.91 -14.69
C ALA A 363 33.36 5.77 -14.74
N ALA A 364 33.22 6.59 -15.76
CA ALA A 364 32.00 7.36 -15.99
C ALA A 364 30.81 6.45 -16.34
N MET A 365 31.04 5.34 -17.03
CA MET A 365 30.00 4.37 -17.37
C MET A 365 29.38 3.67 -16.16
N ASP A 366 30.18 3.34 -15.15
CA ASP A 366 29.66 2.76 -13.91
C ASP A 366 28.74 3.73 -13.17
N ASP A 367 29.11 5.01 -13.16
CA ASP A 367 28.30 6.10 -12.58
C ASP A 367 26.99 6.29 -13.38
N LEU A 368 27.05 6.28 -14.70
CA LEU A 368 25.87 6.35 -15.58
C LEU A 368 24.91 5.18 -15.36
N ASN A 369 25.43 3.96 -15.21
CA ASN A 369 24.61 2.78 -14.93
C ASN A 369 23.94 2.87 -13.55
N MET A 370 24.65 3.41 -12.55
CA MET A 370 24.07 3.65 -11.22
C MET A 370 22.96 4.70 -11.31
N GLN A 371 23.18 5.80 -12.01
CA GLN A 371 22.17 6.85 -12.22
C GLN A 371 20.95 6.34 -12.96
N ARG A 372 21.16 5.55 -14.01
CA ARG A 372 20.07 4.88 -14.75
C ARG A 372 19.18 4.05 -13.82
N LYS A 373 19.81 3.28 -12.93
CA LYS A 373 19.10 2.48 -11.95
C LYS A 373 18.30 3.35 -10.97
N MET A 374 18.90 4.40 -10.43
CA MET A 374 18.24 5.33 -9.52
C MET A 374 17.02 6.01 -10.18
N ILE A 375 17.14 6.40 -11.44
CA ILE A 375 16.02 6.98 -12.20
C ILE A 375 14.92 5.93 -12.42
N GLN A 376 15.28 4.69 -12.72
CA GLN A 376 14.31 3.59 -12.87
C GLN A 376 13.57 3.33 -11.54
N ASP A 377 14.29 3.24 -10.43
CA ASP A 377 13.70 3.07 -9.10
C ASP A 377 12.74 4.25 -8.75
N THR A 378 13.08 5.45 -9.22
CA THR A 378 12.22 6.64 -9.07
C THR A 378 10.95 6.56 -9.92
N ILE A 379 11.04 6.04 -11.14
CA ILE A 379 9.89 5.80 -12.03
C ILE A 379 8.94 4.78 -11.36
N ASP A 380 9.48 3.72 -10.79
CA ASP A 380 8.71 2.67 -10.11
C ASP A 380 7.96 3.25 -8.89
N LEU A 381 8.59 4.15 -8.13
CA LEU A 381 7.94 4.89 -7.03
C LEU A 381 6.83 5.83 -7.52
N ILE A 382 7.02 6.48 -8.67
CA ILE A 382 5.99 7.32 -9.30
C ILE A 382 4.79 6.44 -9.72
N ASP A 383 5.01 5.25 -10.24
CA ASP A 383 3.95 4.33 -10.63
C ASP A 383 3.11 3.92 -9.42
N ILE A 384 3.76 3.57 -8.31
CA ILE A 384 3.08 3.30 -7.04
C ILE A 384 2.28 4.54 -6.57
N SER A 385 2.83 5.73 -6.74
CA SER A 385 2.17 6.98 -6.34
C SER A 385 0.94 7.29 -7.21
N ILE A 386 1.01 6.99 -8.51
CA ILE A 386 -0.12 7.12 -9.44
C ILE A 386 -1.23 6.14 -9.06
N GLU A 387 -0.88 4.89 -8.77
CA GLU A 387 -1.83 3.86 -8.34
C GLU A 387 -2.52 4.24 -7.02
N ASN A 388 -1.75 4.72 -6.04
CA ASN A 388 -2.28 5.21 -4.78
C ASN A 388 -3.20 6.43 -4.99
N ALA A 389 -2.81 7.37 -5.85
CA ALA A 389 -3.65 8.51 -6.19
C ALA A 389 -4.93 8.08 -6.91
N GLN A 390 -4.87 7.11 -7.82
CA GLN A 390 -6.05 6.56 -8.52
C GLN A 390 -7.05 5.92 -7.56
N ASN A 391 -6.55 5.25 -6.52
CA ASN A 391 -7.36 4.54 -5.54
C ASN A 391 -7.89 5.44 -4.40
N MET A 392 -7.52 6.73 -4.38
CA MET A 392 -7.99 7.68 -3.37
C MET A 392 -9.48 7.99 -3.57
N PRO A 393 -10.32 7.77 -2.55
CA PRO A 393 -11.73 8.11 -2.63
C PRO A 393 -11.89 9.65 -2.70
N THR A 394 -12.67 10.11 -3.65
CA THR A 394 -13.04 11.52 -3.80
C THR A 394 -14.46 11.72 -3.35
N THR A 395 -14.70 12.77 -2.56
CA THR A 395 -16.00 13.06 -1.97
C THR A 395 -16.77 14.18 -2.69
N ASP A 396 -16.09 14.93 -3.54
CA ASP A 396 -16.64 16.03 -4.34
C ASP A 396 -15.84 16.26 -5.64
N GLU A 397 -16.42 17.05 -6.53
CA GLU A 397 -15.86 17.39 -7.84
C GLU A 397 -14.51 18.16 -7.75
N SER A 398 -14.30 18.89 -6.66
CA SER A 398 -13.06 19.62 -6.40
C SER A 398 -11.93 18.67 -6.01
N SER A 399 -12.21 17.68 -5.18
CA SER A 399 -11.25 16.63 -4.78
C SER A 399 -10.87 15.76 -5.98
N GLU A 400 -11.81 15.50 -6.86
CA GLU A 400 -11.57 14.73 -8.09
C GLU A 400 -10.69 15.50 -9.08
N ALA A 401 -10.91 16.81 -9.22
CA ALA A 401 -10.09 17.67 -10.06
C ALA A 401 -8.64 17.76 -9.55
N ILE A 402 -8.43 17.84 -8.23
CA ILE A 402 -7.10 17.84 -7.61
C ILE A 402 -6.40 16.51 -7.85
N LYS A 403 -7.09 15.40 -7.63
CA LYS A 403 -6.61 14.05 -7.91
C LYS A 403 -6.16 13.89 -9.35
N ASN A 404 -6.99 14.28 -10.30
CA ASN A 404 -6.68 14.16 -11.73
C ASN A 404 -5.48 15.01 -12.14
N LYS A 405 -5.36 16.21 -11.58
CA LYS A 405 -4.22 17.10 -11.82
C LYS A 405 -2.92 16.52 -11.24
N GLU A 406 -3.00 15.87 -10.09
CA GLU A 406 -1.85 15.20 -9.48
C GLU A 406 -1.39 14.00 -10.31
N ILE A 407 -2.32 13.17 -10.77
CA ILE A 407 -2.02 12.03 -11.67
C ILE A 407 -1.40 12.54 -12.98
N GLU A 408 -1.89 13.64 -13.54
CA GLU A 408 -1.33 14.25 -14.73
C GLU A 408 0.12 14.72 -14.50
N ASN A 409 0.39 15.39 -13.38
CA ASN A 409 1.72 15.83 -13.01
C ASN A 409 2.70 14.66 -12.85
N LEU A 410 2.26 13.59 -12.18
CA LEU A 410 3.07 12.38 -11.99
C LEU A 410 3.37 11.69 -13.33
N ASN A 411 2.38 11.60 -14.23
CA ASN A 411 2.57 11.06 -15.58
C ASN A 411 3.55 11.90 -16.40
N ASN A 412 3.43 13.22 -16.35
CA ASN A 412 4.37 14.13 -17.05
C ASN A 412 5.80 13.94 -16.50
N ARG A 413 5.94 13.76 -15.20
CA ARG A 413 7.24 13.50 -14.56
C ARG A 413 7.82 12.15 -14.97
N LYS A 414 6.99 11.11 -15.04
CA LYS A 414 7.39 9.78 -15.54
C LYS A 414 7.92 9.85 -16.96
N VAL A 415 7.22 10.53 -17.87
CA VAL A 415 7.64 10.70 -19.26
C VAL A 415 8.98 11.44 -19.36
N TYR A 416 9.17 12.48 -18.56
CA TYR A 416 10.45 13.20 -18.49
C TYR A 416 11.60 12.27 -18.05
N LEU A 417 11.39 11.47 -17.01
CA LEU A 417 12.39 10.52 -16.49
C LEU A 417 12.70 9.40 -17.49
N GLN A 418 11.71 8.90 -18.22
CA GLN A 418 11.91 7.95 -19.32
C GLN A 418 12.78 8.54 -20.44
N GLY A 419 12.58 9.83 -20.73
CA GLY A 419 13.46 10.57 -21.65
C GLY A 419 14.91 10.61 -21.16
N LYS A 420 15.14 10.80 -19.88
CA LYS A 420 16.48 10.79 -19.27
C LYS A 420 17.14 9.40 -19.30
N ILE A 421 16.40 8.34 -19.11
CA ILE A 421 16.92 6.98 -19.32
C ILE A 421 17.38 6.79 -20.78
N ALA A 422 16.59 7.26 -21.74
CA ALA A 422 16.94 7.17 -23.15
C ALA A 422 18.22 7.96 -23.50
N GLU A 423 18.45 9.12 -22.88
CA GLU A 423 19.70 9.89 -23.03
C GLU A 423 20.90 9.11 -22.47
N ILE A 424 20.77 8.51 -21.29
CA ILE A 424 21.81 7.65 -20.69
C ILE A 424 22.10 6.45 -21.58
N ASP A 425 21.08 5.75 -22.06
CA ASP A 425 21.24 4.59 -22.95
C ASP A 425 21.93 4.97 -24.27
N SER A 426 21.64 6.17 -24.81
CA SER A 426 22.37 6.72 -25.99
C SER A 426 23.82 7.00 -25.68
N THR A 427 24.15 7.48 -24.49
CA THR A 427 25.52 7.76 -24.05
C THR A 427 26.29 6.45 -23.83
N ILE A 428 25.64 5.43 -23.28
CA ILE A 428 26.21 4.08 -23.15
C ILE A 428 26.53 3.47 -24.50
N ALA A 429 25.67 3.67 -25.49
CA ALA A 429 25.92 3.17 -26.86
C ALA A 429 27.17 3.79 -27.51
N LYS A 430 27.47 5.08 -27.22
CA LYS A 430 28.69 5.75 -27.75
C LYS A 430 29.99 5.13 -27.21
N LYS A 431 29.97 4.41 -26.08
CA LYS A 431 31.13 3.68 -25.57
C LYS A 431 31.64 2.65 -26.62
N ALA A 432 30.75 1.93 -27.25
CA ALA A 432 31.10 0.91 -28.23
C ALA A 432 31.83 1.52 -29.45
N GLU A 433 31.47 2.73 -29.86
CA GLU A 433 32.15 3.46 -30.95
C GLU A 433 33.58 3.83 -30.55
N LEU A 434 33.77 4.21 -29.29
CA LEU A 434 35.07 4.56 -28.74
C LEU A 434 35.99 3.35 -28.60
N GLU A 435 35.50 2.21 -28.14
CA GLU A 435 36.25 0.96 -28.04
C GLU A 435 36.72 0.51 -29.44
N ALA A 436 35.87 0.68 -30.45
CA ALA A 436 36.22 0.39 -31.83
C ALA A 436 37.33 1.33 -32.36
N ALA A 437 37.30 2.62 -32.03
CA ALA A 437 38.34 3.59 -32.40
C ALA A 437 39.70 3.27 -31.76
N ILE A 438 39.70 2.84 -30.48
CA ILE A 438 40.96 2.41 -29.80
C ILE A 438 41.52 1.15 -30.41
N LEU A 439 40.69 0.19 -30.81
CA LEU A 439 41.16 -1.01 -31.51
C LEU A 439 41.84 -0.66 -32.82
N GLN A 440 41.32 0.29 -33.60
CA GLN A 440 41.96 0.80 -34.82
C GLN A 440 43.30 1.46 -34.54
N LEU A 441 43.42 2.20 -33.43
CA LEU A 441 44.68 2.78 -32.99
C LEU A 441 45.73 1.73 -32.62
N GLN A 442 45.30 0.66 -31.94
CA GLN A 442 46.18 -0.48 -31.60
C GLN A 442 46.69 -1.22 -32.85
N ASP A 443 45.82 -1.43 -33.83
CA ASP A 443 46.21 -2.04 -35.08
C ASP A 443 47.20 -1.16 -35.86
N ALA A 444 47.00 0.16 -35.88
CA ALA A 444 47.92 1.09 -36.52
C ALA A 444 49.31 1.12 -35.86
N ILE A 445 49.39 1.03 -34.53
CA ILE A 445 50.65 0.93 -33.78
C ILE A 445 51.32 -0.43 -34.05
N GLY A 446 50.56 -1.53 -34.10
CA GLY A 446 51.10 -2.85 -34.42
C GLY A 446 51.67 -2.99 -35.83
N GLN A 447 51.24 -2.14 -36.79
CA GLN A 447 51.82 -2.07 -38.14
C GLN A 447 53.14 -1.30 -38.21
N ILE A 448 53.44 -0.49 -37.17
CA ILE A 448 54.69 0.29 -37.08
C ILE A 448 55.79 -0.50 -36.33
N GLN A 449 55.40 -1.38 -35.40
CA GLN A 449 56.28 -2.31 -34.71
C GLN A 449 56.63 -3.54 -35.60
#